data_898fd78c247f86bb2a13953b638de154
#
_entry.id   898fd78c247f86bb2a13953b638de154
#
_cell.length_a   1.000
_cell.length_b   1.000
_cell.length_c   1.000
_cell.angle_alpha   90.00
_cell.angle_beta   90.00
_cell.angle_gamma   90.00
#
_symmetry.space_group_name_H-M   'P 1'
#
loop_
_entity.id
_entity.type
_entity.pdbx_description
1 polymer ?
#
loop_
_entity_poly.entity_id
_entity_poly.type
_entity_poly.pdbx_seq_one_letter_code
_entity_poly.pdbx_strand_id
1 'polypeptide(L)'
;MAAGDWQRRAGSSLSRIARVHATLQRWADAGWSGTVVLGWGLLQGCIFPGLADLFFLPLAIARPSRAYRLALLATLGTLVGSVLLYVVGARWLSVLQGPIADWAGVSAAHIEGTRATLAKYGGWAIFASTMTPLSTKLTSIASGAIGVPWPQFVVALFAGRLVRTFGFAWLVRHGGAQAVERWTKPAAP
;
A
#
# COMPACT_ATOMS: atom_id res chain seq x y z
N MET A 1 -20.82 -41.04 -10.83
CA MET A 1 -20.54 -39.96 -11.82
C MET A 1 -19.88 -38.69 -11.23
N ALA A 2 -19.63 -38.59 -9.93
CA ALA A 2 -19.15 -37.36 -9.28
C ALA A 2 -17.63 -37.29 -8.98
N ALA A 3 -16.91 -38.38 -9.02
CA ALA A 3 -15.49 -38.38 -8.62
C ALA A 3 -14.52 -37.84 -9.69
N GLY A 4 -14.90 -37.84 -10.98
CA GLY A 4 -14.06 -37.33 -12.06
C GLY A 4 -14.16 -35.81 -12.32
N ASP A 5 -15.24 -35.18 -11.88
CA ASP A 5 -15.48 -33.76 -12.16
C ASP A 5 -14.71 -32.83 -11.21
N TRP A 6 -14.56 -33.19 -9.95
CA TRP A 6 -13.77 -32.39 -9.01
C TRP A 6 -12.26 -32.45 -9.34
N GLN A 7 -11.76 -33.61 -9.79
CA GLN A 7 -10.35 -33.74 -10.21
C GLN A 7 -10.05 -32.88 -11.45
N ARG A 8 -10.95 -32.87 -12.43
CA ARG A 8 -10.84 -31.97 -13.61
C ARG A 8 -10.90 -30.52 -13.26
N ARG A 9 -11.79 -30.13 -12.36
CA ARG A 9 -11.91 -28.73 -11.86
C ARG A 9 -10.68 -28.33 -11.04
N ALA A 10 -10.17 -29.19 -10.18
CA ALA A 10 -8.93 -28.98 -9.43
C ALA A 10 -7.72 -28.82 -10.37
N GLY A 11 -7.57 -29.69 -11.38
CA GLY A 11 -6.50 -29.60 -12.38
C GLY A 11 -6.57 -28.31 -13.22
N SER A 12 -7.76 -27.86 -13.58
CA SER A 12 -7.95 -26.60 -14.33
C SER A 12 -7.69 -25.36 -13.48
N SER A 13 -8.00 -25.39 -12.19
CA SER A 13 -7.71 -24.30 -11.27
C SER A 13 -6.21 -24.19 -10.96
N LEU A 14 -5.54 -25.29 -10.74
CA LEU A 14 -4.09 -25.33 -10.53
C LEU A 14 -3.32 -24.80 -11.75
N SER A 15 -3.76 -25.17 -12.97
CA SER A 15 -3.13 -24.67 -14.19
C SER A 15 -3.35 -23.16 -14.41
N ARG A 16 -4.48 -22.60 -13.95
CA ARG A 16 -4.73 -21.15 -13.97
C ARG A 16 -3.84 -20.43 -12.96
N ILE A 17 -3.75 -20.92 -11.73
CA ILE A 17 -2.89 -20.33 -10.68
C ILE A 17 -1.43 -20.35 -11.14
N ALA A 18 -0.94 -21.45 -11.70
CA ALA A 18 0.43 -21.55 -12.22
C ALA A 18 0.68 -20.53 -13.35
N ARG A 19 -0.27 -20.34 -14.26
CA ARG A 19 -0.17 -19.31 -15.33
C ARG A 19 -0.14 -17.90 -14.79
N VAL A 20 -1.00 -17.58 -13.84
CA VAL A 20 -1.02 -16.25 -13.18
C VAL A 20 0.32 -16.01 -12.48
N HIS A 21 0.79 -16.97 -11.72
CA HIS A 21 2.08 -16.87 -11.03
C HIS A 21 3.26 -16.68 -12.01
N ALA A 22 3.32 -17.44 -13.11
CA ALA A 22 4.34 -17.27 -14.15
C ALA A 22 4.27 -15.91 -14.84
N THR A 23 3.07 -15.35 -15.01
CA THR A 23 2.88 -14.00 -15.57
C THR A 23 3.36 -12.94 -14.59
N LEU A 24 3.01 -13.06 -13.32
CA LEU A 24 3.46 -12.14 -12.26
C LEU A 24 4.99 -12.19 -12.08
N GLN A 25 5.61 -13.37 -12.21
CA GLN A 25 7.07 -13.49 -12.20
C GLN A 25 7.71 -12.74 -13.36
N ARG A 26 7.19 -12.92 -14.58
CA ARG A 26 7.67 -12.16 -15.76
C ARG A 26 7.52 -10.65 -15.56
N TRP A 27 6.41 -10.19 -14.99
CA TRP A 27 6.20 -8.78 -14.67
C TRP A 27 7.17 -8.29 -13.59
N ALA A 28 7.38 -9.07 -12.53
CA ALA A 28 8.32 -8.71 -11.47
C ALA A 28 9.77 -8.65 -11.97
N ASP A 29 10.13 -9.44 -13.00
CA ASP A 29 11.45 -9.44 -13.63
C ASP A 29 11.60 -8.33 -14.69
N ALA A 30 10.52 -7.80 -15.20
CA ALA A 30 10.54 -6.73 -16.18
C ALA A 30 11.15 -5.45 -15.60
N GLY A 31 11.97 -4.74 -16.36
CA GLY A 31 12.63 -3.50 -15.93
C GLY A 31 11.64 -2.40 -15.50
N TRP A 32 10.42 -2.41 -16.06
CA TRP A 32 9.36 -1.44 -15.74
C TRP A 32 8.59 -1.73 -14.45
N SER A 33 8.72 -2.90 -13.84
CA SER A 33 7.98 -3.28 -12.63
C SER A 33 8.17 -2.30 -11.47
N GLY A 34 9.41 -1.84 -11.28
CA GLY A 34 9.73 -0.84 -10.27
C GLY A 34 9.05 0.50 -10.53
N THR A 35 9.02 0.95 -11.78
CA THR A 35 8.37 2.20 -12.18
C THR A 35 6.86 2.15 -11.95
N VAL A 36 6.23 1.01 -12.27
CA VAL A 36 4.78 0.82 -12.01
C VAL A 36 4.47 0.82 -10.52
N VAL A 37 5.27 0.14 -9.70
CA VAL A 37 5.07 0.13 -8.24
C VAL A 37 5.26 1.53 -7.65
N LEU A 38 6.26 2.27 -8.11
CA LEU A 38 6.50 3.65 -7.70
C LEU A 38 5.36 4.58 -8.15
N GLY A 39 4.96 4.51 -9.43
CA GLY A 39 3.87 5.30 -9.99
C GLY A 39 2.53 4.99 -9.33
N TRP A 40 2.25 3.72 -9.06
CA TRP A 40 1.06 3.33 -8.29
C TRP A 40 1.11 3.86 -6.86
N GLY A 41 2.26 3.78 -6.20
CA GLY A 41 2.47 4.36 -4.87
C GLY A 41 2.16 5.86 -4.85
N LEU A 42 2.63 6.60 -5.85
CA LEU A 42 2.36 8.03 -6.00
C LEU A 42 0.86 8.29 -6.22
N LEU A 43 0.24 7.61 -7.17
CA LEU A 43 -1.18 7.75 -7.49
C LEU A 43 -2.05 7.45 -6.27
N GLN A 44 -1.72 6.38 -5.55
CA GLN A 44 -2.38 6.00 -4.32
C GLN A 44 -2.15 7.01 -3.19
N GLY A 45 -0.96 7.59 -3.10
CA GLY A 45 -0.66 8.66 -2.15
C GLY A 45 -1.52 9.90 -2.38
N CYS A 46 -1.87 10.21 -3.63
CA CYS A 46 -2.61 11.42 -4.00
C CYS A 46 -4.14 11.22 -4.06
N ILE A 47 -4.64 10.30 -4.88
CA ILE A 47 -6.02 10.35 -5.36
C ILE A 47 -6.81 9.10 -4.98
N PHE A 48 -6.24 7.91 -5.13
CA PHE A 48 -7.02 6.68 -5.14
C PHE A 48 -7.29 6.13 -3.74
N PRO A 49 -8.56 5.89 -3.33
CA PRO A 49 -8.89 5.19 -2.09
C PRO A 49 -8.68 3.68 -2.26
N GLY A 50 -7.58 3.28 -2.90
CA GLY A 50 -7.28 1.89 -3.20
C GLY A 50 -6.39 1.23 -2.16
N LEU A 51 -6.40 -0.11 -2.21
CA LEU A 51 -5.48 -0.94 -1.44
C LEU A 51 -4.03 -0.58 -1.81
N ALA A 52 -3.32 -0.06 -0.82
CA ALA A 52 -1.93 0.38 -0.91
C ALA A 52 -1.04 -0.64 -1.59
N ASP A 53 -1.33 -1.86 -1.33
CA ASP A 53 -0.43 -2.96 -1.59
C ASP A 53 -0.88 -3.79 -2.82
N LEU A 54 -1.86 -3.28 -3.61
CA LEU A 54 -2.49 -4.03 -4.70
C LEU A 54 -1.49 -4.51 -5.76
N PHE A 55 -0.53 -3.67 -6.14
CA PHE A 55 0.52 -4.05 -7.10
C PHE A 55 1.79 -4.54 -6.42
N PHE A 56 2.12 -3.99 -5.26
CA PHE A 56 3.32 -4.39 -4.53
C PHE A 56 3.24 -5.85 -4.07
N LEU A 57 2.13 -6.24 -3.42
CA LEU A 57 2.01 -7.53 -2.76
C LEU A 57 2.06 -8.72 -3.75
N PRO A 58 1.30 -8.74 -4.86
CA PRO A 58 1.40 -9.82 -5.84
C PRO A 58 2.79 -9.96 -6.47
N LEU A 59 3.45 -8.83 -6.77
CA LEU A 59 4.80 -8.85 -7.33
C LEU A 59 5.85 -9.32 -6.30
N ALA A 60 5.71 -8.93 -5.04
CA ALA A 60 6.57 -9.38 -3.96
C ALA A 60 6.40 -10.89 -3.70
N ILE A 61 5.17 -11.40 -3.72
CA ILE A 61 4.88 -12.85 -3.58
C ILE A 61 5.47 -13.63 -4.76
N ALA A 62 5.35 -13.10 -5.98
CA ALA A 62 5.89 -13.75 -7.18
C ALA A 62 7.43 -13.79 -7.19
N ARG A 63 8.08 -12.79 -6.59
CA ARG A 63 9.56 -12.69 -6.51
C ARG A 63 10.01 -12.20 -5.13
N PRO A 64 10.06 -13.07 -4.12
CA PRO A 64 10.46 -12.72 -2.76
C PRO A 64 11.87 -12.10 -2.66
N SER A 65 12.77 -12.47 -3.58
CA SER A 65 14.12 -11.87 -3.65
C SER A 65 14.12 -10.37 -3.94
N ARG A 66 13.09 -9.86 -4.62
CA ARG A 66 12.92 -8.43 -4.96
C ARG A 66 11.96 -7.69 -4.02
N ALA A 67 11.37 -8.36 -3.04
CA ALA A 67 10.34 -7.81 -2.17
C ALA A 67 10.78 -6.51 -1.48
N TYR A 68 11.98 -6.45 -0.94
CA TYR A 68 12.50 -5.24 -0.27
C TYR A 68 12.71 -4.07 -1.23
N ARG A 69 13.17 -4.33 -2.45
CA ARG A 69 13.32 -3.28 -3.47
C ARG A 69 11.96 -2.71 -3.88
N LEU A 70 10.97 -3.58 -4.08
CA LEU A 70 9.61 -3.18 -4.42
C LEU A 70 8.95 -2.42 -3.26
N ALA A 71 9.19 -2.86 -2.00
CA ALA A 71 8.73 -2.18 -0.80
C ALA A 71 9.29 -0.76 -0.70
N LEU A 72 10.58 -0.57 -0.99
CA LEU A 72 11.22 0.75 -1.00
C LEU A 72 10.59 1.66 -2.06
N LEU A 73 10.42 1.16 -3.29
CA LEU A 73 9.81 1.93 -4.37
C LEU A 73 8.35 2.31 -4.08
N ALA A 74 7.57 1.38 -3.52
CA ALA A 74 6.21 1.65 -3.06
C ALA A 74 6.18 2.74 -1.97
N THR A 75 7.11 2.65 -1.01
CA THR A 75 7.24 3.64 0.07
C THR A 75 7.59 5.02 -0.48
N LEU A 76 8.57 5.10 -1.38
CA LEU A 76 8.97 6.37 -2.00
C LEU A 76 7.83 6.99 -2.83
N GLY A 77 7.14 6.17 -3.63
CA GLY A 77 5.99 6.64 -4.40
C GLY A 77 4.88 7.22 -3.49
N THR A 78 4.51 6.49 -2.44
CA THR A 78 3.48 6.99 -1.50
C THR A 78 3.94 8.18 -0.68
N LEU A 79 5.23 8.28 -0.36
CA LEU A 79 5.79 9.44 0.32
C LEU A 79 5.62 10.70 -0.53
N VAL A 80 6.01 10.64 -1.81
CA VAL A 80 5.85 11.77 -2.74
C VAL A 80 4.38 12.16 -2.87
N GLY A 81 3.47 11.20 -3.05
CA GLY A 81 2.03 11.46 -3.11
C GLY A 81 1.48 12.12 -1.84
N SER A 82 1.92 11.65 -0.67
CA SER A 82 1.49 12.22 0.61
C SER A 82 2.04 13.63 0.85
N VAL A 83 3.27 13.91 0.39
CA VAL A 83 3.84 15.26 0.42
C VAL A 83 3.04 16.21 -0.47
N LEU A 84 2.61 15.76 -1.64
CA LEU A 84 1.73 16.57 -2.49
C LEU A 84 0.42 16.89 -1.78
N LEU A 85 -0.22 15.93 -1.10
CA LEU A 85 -1.42 16.17 -0.31
C LEU A 85 -1.17 17.11 0.89
N TYR A 86 -0.01 17.03 1.51
CA TYR A 86 0.39 17.98 2.54
C TYR A 86 0.44 19.41 1.98
N VAL A 87 1.07 19.61 0.81
CA VAL A 87 1.14 20.92 0.15
C VAL A 87 -0.25 21.42 -0.24
N VAL A 88 -1.12 20.53 -0.72
CA VAL A 88 -2.51 20.85 -1.04
C VAL A 88 -3.27 21.28 0.24
N GLY A 89 -3.10 20.56 1.34
CA GLY A 89 -3.68 20.93 2.63
C GLY A 89 -3.20 22.29 3.14
N ALA A 90 -1.89 22.58 2.98
CA ALA A 90 -1.29 23.82 3.41
C ALA A 90 -1.73 25.05 2.58
N ARG A 91 -2.02 24.85 1.28
CA ARG A 91 -2.29 25.96 0.35
C ARG A 91 -3.76 26.10 -0.04
N TRP A 92 -4.49 25.00 -0.12
CA TRP A 92 -5.82 24.93 -0.75
C TRP A 92 -6.86 24.22 0.13
N LEU A 93 -6.76 24.33 1.45
CA LEU A 93 -7.76 23.71 2.34
C LEU A 93 -9.20 24.19 2.03
N SER A 94 -9.38 25.46 1.65
CA SER A 94 -10.69 25.99 1.27
C SER A 94 -11.29 25.33 0.02
N VAL A 95 -10.46 24.91 -0.93
CA VAL A 95 -10.89 24.19 -2.12
C VAL A 95 -11.30 22.74 -1.79
N LEU A 96 -10.65 22.15 -0.79
CA LEU A 96 -10.94 20.79 -0.34
C LEU A 96 -12.20 20.69 0.54
N GLN A 97 -12.75 21.80 1.01
CA GLN A 97 -14.01 21.86 1.77
C GLN A 97 -15.26 21.89 0.86
N GLY A 98 -15.08 21.81 -0.46
CA GLY A 98 -16.16 21.78 -1.45
C GLY A 98 -16.46 20.37 -1.99
N PRO A 99 -17.10 20.27 -3.16
CA PRO A 99 -17.53 18.99 -3.77
C PRO A 99 -16.43 17.94 -3.94
N ILE A 100 -15.16 18.38 -3.99
CA ILE A 100 -14.00 17.48 -4.09
C ILE A 100 -13.79 16.70 -2.78
N ALA A 101 -14.15 17.29 -1.64
CA ALA A 101 -14.06 16.61 -0.34
C ALA A 101 -15.00 15.41 -0.26
N ASP A 102 -16.21 15.53 -0.78
CA ASP A 102 -17.22 14.48 -0.78
C ASP A 102 -16.76 13.31 -1.67
N TRP A 103 -16.19 13.61 -2.84
CA TRP A 103 -15.64 12.59 -3.74
C TRP A 103 -14.44 11.85 -3.12
N ALA A 104 -13.60 12.55 -2.36
CA ALA A 104 -12.44 11.96 -1.68
C ALA A 104 -12.81 11.27 -0.35
N GLY A 105 -14.07 11.30 0.08
CA GLY A 105 -14.51 10.81 1.38
C GLY A 105 -13.95 11.63 2.55
N VAL A 106 -13.60 12.89 2.32
CA VAL A 106 -12.98 13.80 3.26
C VAL A 106 -14.02 14.78 3.79
N SER A 107 -14.80 14.39 4.79
CA SER A 107 -15.74 15.32 5.42
C SER A 107 -15.03 16.33 6.32
N ALA A 108 -15.60 17.53 6.48
CA ALA A 108 -15.10 18.55 7.39
C ALA A 108 -14.94 18.03 8.84
N ALA A 109 -15.86 17.17 9.29
CA ALA A 109 -15.79 16.54 10.61
C ALA A 109 -14.56 15.58 10.73
N HIS A 110 -14.20 14.86 9.67
CA HIS A 110 -13.02 14.02 9.66
C HIS A 110 -11.71 14.84 9.69
N ILE A 111 -11.67 15.97 9.00
CA ILE A 111 -10.53 16.89 9.03
C ILE A 111 -10.34 17.42 10.45
N GLU A 112 -11.42 17.88 11.11
CA GLU A 112 -11.35 18.44 12.44
C GLU A 112 -10.97 17.38 13.51
N GLY A 113 -11.53 16.19 13.44
CA GLY A 113 -11.13 15.06 14.31
C GLY A 113 -9.65 14.68 14.13
N THR A 114 -9.16 14.69 12.89
CA THR A 114 -7.74 14.44 12.60
C THR A 114 -6.86 15.57 13.11
N ARG A 115 -7.32 16.81 12.99
CA ARG A 115 -6.65 18.00 13.51
C ARG A 115 -6.47 17.93 15.02
N ALA A 116 -7.53 17.60 15.76
CA ALA A 116 -7.48 17.42 17.22
C ALA A 116 -6.48 16.31 17.60
N THR A 117 -6.47 15.19 16.88
CA THR A 117 -5.54 14.09 17.09
C THR A 117 -4.10 14.49 16.82
N LEU A 118 -3.83 15.21 15.74
CA LEU A 118 -2.50 15.73 15.41
C LEU A 118 -2.01 16.76 16.44
N ALA A 119 -2.89 17.64 16.92
CA ALA A 119 -2.54 18.60 17.95
C ALA A 119 -2.15 17.91 19.26
N LYS A 120 -2.80 16.79 19.60
CA LYS A 120 -2.53 16.02 20.81
C LYS A 120 -1.30 15.13 20.71
N TYR A 121 -1.13 14.42 19.61
CA TYR A 121 -0.13 13.35 19.46
C TYR A 121 1.01 13.68 18.48
N GLY A 122 0.91 14.77 17.71
CA GLY A 122 1.96 15.23 16.80
C GLY A 122 2.39 14.16 15.80
N GLY A 123 3.70 13.94 15.69
CA GLY A 123 4.30 12.98 14.78
C GLY A 123 3.87 11.52 15.00
N TRP A 124 3.50 11.15 16.23
CA TRP A 124 2.99 9.81 16.53
C TRP A 124 1.64 9.54 15.88
N ALA A 125 0.77 10.54 15.76
CA ALA A 125 -0.48 10.40 15.04
C ALA A 125 -0.23 10.16 13.54
N ILE A 126 0.76 10.84 12.97
CA ILE A 126 1.17 10.65 11.56
C ILE A 126 1.70 9.22 11.36
N PHE A 127 2.59 8.77 12.25
CA PHE A 127 3.13 7.41 12.21
C PHE A 127 2.02 6.35 12.29
N ALA A 128 1.13 6.45 13.26
CA ALA A 128 0.03 5.52 13.47
C ALA A 128 -0.96 5.52 12.28
N SER A 129 -1.21 6.68 11.67
CA SER A 129 -2.09 6.80 10.50
C SER A 129 -1.63 5.98 9.30
N THR A 130 -0.33 5.72 9.20
CA THR A 130 0.22 4.91 8.10
C THR A 130 -0.18 3.44 8.17
N MET A 131 -0.62 2.96 9.33
CA MET A 131 -1.11 1.60 9.52
C MET A 131 -2.49 1.40 8.88
N THR A 132 -3.26 2.48 8.70
CA THR A 132 -4.58 2.46 8.07
C THR A 132 -4.55 3.19 6.73
N PRO A 133 -5.01 2.59 5.62
CA PRO A 133 -4.90 3.21 4.29
C PRO A 133 -5.74 4.47 4.13
N LEU A 134 -6.88 4.55 4.80
CA LEU A 134 -7.80 5.69 4.70
C LEU A 134 -7.30 6.91 5.47
N SER A 135 -6.74 6.68 6.65
CA SER A 135 -6.30 7.73 7.57
C SER A 135 -5.09 8.53 7.06
N THR A 136 -4.19 7.90 6.28
CA THR A 136 -2.95 8.56 5.83
C THR A 136 -3.21 9.80 4.95
N LYS A 137 -4.23 9.78 4.09
CA LYS A 137 -4.57 10.92 3.21
C LYS A 137 -5.10 12.09 4.02
N LEU A 138 -6.06 11.80 4.91
CA LEU A 138 -6.63 12.79 5.82
C LEU A 138 -5.55 13.40 6.69
N THR A 139 -4.67 12.57 7.24
CA THR A 139 -3.55 13.01 8.07
C THR A 139 -2.59 13.88 7.27
N SER A 140 -2.29 13.57 6.00
CA SER A 140 -1.41 14.38 5.15
C SER A 140 -2.01 15.76 4.88
N ILE A 141 -3.29 15.82 4.49
CA ILE A 141 -4.01 17.08 4.26
C ILE A 141 -4.11 17.89 5.55
N ALA A 142 -4.55 17.26 6.65
CA ALA A 142 -4.69 17.94 7.93
C ALA A 142 -3.34 18.43 8.48
N SER A 143 -2.27 17.66 8.32
CA SER A 143 -0.92 18.08 8.72
C SER A 143 -0.47 19.34 7.99
N GLY A 144 -0.75 19.43 6.69
CA GLY A 144 -0.49 20.64 5.91
C GLY A 144 -1.36 21.82 6.37
N ALA A 145 -2.65 21.58 6.59
CA ALA A 145 -3.60 22.61 6.99
C ALA A 145 -3.32 23.25 8.36
N ILE A 146 -2.80 22.49 9.31
CA ILE A 146 -2.44 22.98 10.65
C ILE A 146 -0.98 23.43 10.75
N GLY A 147 -0.20 23.32 9.66
CA GLY A 147 1.18 23.75 9.62
C GLY A 147 2.13 22.87 10.45
N VAL A 148 1.91 21.54 10.50
CA VAL A 148 2.90 20.63 11.10
C VAL A 148 4.25 20.83 10.41
N PRO A 149 5.37 20.96 11.16
CA PRO A 149 6.68 21.13 10.55
C PRO A 149 6.96 20.02 9.54
N TRP A 150 7.26 20.41 8.32
CA TRP A 150 7.41 19.47 7.21
C TRP A 150 8.46 18.36 7.46
N PRO A 151 9.61 18.60 8.13
CA PRO A 151 10.55 17.52 8.43
C PRO A 151 9.93 16.46 9.37
N GLN A 152 9.17 16.91 10.37
CA GLN A 152 8.47 16.03 11.30
C GLN A 152 7.42 15.17 10.56
N PHE A 153 6.66 15.80 9.66
CA PHE A 153 5.69 15.11 8.82
C PHE A 153 6.36 14.03 7.97
N VAL A 154 7.41 14.38 7.24
CA VAL A 154 8.12 13.46 6.33
C VAL A 154 8.76 12.30 7.09
N VAL A 155 9.45 12.57 8.19
CA VAL A 155 10.13 11.53 8.98
C VAL A 155 9.11 10.57 9.59
N ALA A 156 8.04 11.07 10.22
CA ALA A 156 7.03 10.22 10.83
C ALA A 156 6.27 9.37 9.79
N LEU A 157 5.92 9.97 8.65
CA LEU A 157 5.27 9.28 7.54
C LEU A 157 6.17 8.21 6.93
N PHE A 158 7.43 8.55 6.65
CA PHE A 158 8.40 7.63 6.07
C PHE A 158 8.68 6.45 7.00
N ALA A 159 8.91 6.71 8.28
CA ALA A 159 9.15 5.66 9.28
C ALA A 159 7.96 4.69 9.37
N GLY A 160 6.74 5.21 9.47
CA GLY A 160 5.55 4.37 9.53
C GLY A 160 5.31 3.56 8.25
N ARG A 161 5.54 4.17 7.09
CA ARG A 161 5.46 3.46 5.80
C ARG A 161 6.53 2.38 5.66
N LEU A 162 7.76 2.67 6.08
CA LEU A 162 8.82 1.65 6.10
C LEU A 162 8.42 0.44 6.95
N VAL A 163 8.02 0.67 8.19
CA VAL A 163 7.60 -0.42 9.10
C VAL A 163 6.53 -1.27 8.43
N ARG A 164 5.50 -0.67 7.86
CA ARG A 164 4.41 -1.39 7.21
C ARG A 164 4.87 -2.16 5.96
N THR A 165 5.48 -1.50 4.99
CA THR A 165 5.84 -2.12 3.70
C THR A 165 6.97 -3.13 3.84
N PHE A 166 7.96 -2.85 4.69
CA PHE A 166 9.03 -3.79 4.98
C PHE A 166 8.55 -4.95 5.86
N GLY A 167 7.59 -4.72 6.75
CA GLY A 167 6.91 -5.78 7.49
C GLY A 167 6.22 -6.77 6.53
N PHE A 168 5.48 -6.28 5.54
CA PHE A 168 4.90 -7.14 4.49
C PHE A 168 5.97 -7.82 3.64
N ALA A 169 7.03 -7.13 3.23
CA ALA A 169 8.12 -7.72 2.47
C ALA A 169 8.83 -8.83 3.24
N TRP A 170 9.01 -8.64 4.55
CA TRP A 170 9.58 -9.63 5.45
C TRP A 170 8.67 -10.87 5.57
N LEU A 171 7.37 -10.66 5.80
CA LEU A 171 6.38 -11.74 5.85
C LEU A 171 6.36 -12.55 4.55
N VAL A 172 6.38 -11.88 3.40
CA VAL A 172 6.40 -12.54 2.09
C VAL A 172 7.69 -13.33 1.90
N ARG A 173 8.83 -12.76 2.29
CA ARG A 173 10.13 -13.41 2.12
C ARG A 173 10.31 -14.64 3.00
N HIS A 174 9.82 -14.60 4.23
CA HIS A 174 10.00 -15.68 5.20
C HIS A 174 8.79 -16.61 5.28
N GLY A 175 7.58 -16.08 5.18
CA GLY A 175 6.34 -16.87 5.23
C GLY A 175 5.92 -17.45 3.87
N GLY A 176 6.14 -16.70 2.78
CA GLY A 176 5.75 -17.11 1.43
C GLY A 176 6.47 -18.37 0.94
N ALA A 177 7.76 -18.50 1.25
CA ALA A 177 8.54 -19.68 0.89
C ALA A 177 8.01 -20.95 1.57
N GLN A 178 7.67 -20.86 2.86
CA GLN A 178 7.11 -21.98 3.62
C GLN A 178 5.68 -22.35 3.17
N ALA A 179 4.86 -21.34 2.83
CA ALA A 179 3.53 -21.58 2.31
C ALA A 179 3.57 -22.28 0.95
N VAL A 180 4.39 -21.79 0.01
CA VAL A 180 4.57 -22.41 -1.31
C VAL A 180 5.09 -23.85 -1.17
N GLU A 181 6.06 -24.08 -0.28
CA GLU A 181 6.62 -25.41 -0.05
C GLU A 181 5.59 -26.40 0.52
N ARG A 182 4.70 -25.94 1.43
CA ARG A 182 3.59 -26.76 1.96
C ARG A 182 2.55 -27.10 0.90
N TRP A 183 2.32 -26.19 -0.07
CA TRP A 183 1.35 -26.41 -1.15
C TRP A 183 1.91 -27.23 -2.32
N THR A 184 3.23 -27.29 -2.47
CA THR A 184 3.89 -28.05 -3.54
C THR A 184 4.34 -29.43 -3.11
N LYS A 185 4.43 -29.72 -1.80
CA LYS A 185 4.68 -31.09 -1.32
C LYS A 185 3.42 -31.92 -1.53
N PRO A 186 3.47 -32.99 -2.39
CA PRO A 186 2.36 -33.93 -2.45
C PRO A 186 2.16 -34.51 -1.05
N ALA A 187 0.89 -34.65 -0.65
CA ALA A 187 0.55 -35.37 0.57
C ALA A 187 1.28 -36.74 0.52
N ALA A 188 2.15 -36.96 1.49
CA ALA A 188 2.81 -38.29 1.61
C ALA A 188 1.72 -39.36 1.74
N PRO A 189 1.87 -40.53 1.08
CA PRO A 189 0.90 -41.60 1.12
C PRO A 189 0.70 -42.12 2.53
#